data_29b11da5aca984abb8239d7d48412276
#
_entry.id   29b11da5aca984abb8239d7d48412276
#
_cell.length_a   1.000
_cell.length_b   1.000
_cell.length_c   1.000
_cell.angle_alpha   90.00
_cell.angle_beta   90.00
_cell.angle_gamma   90.00
#
_symmetry.space_group_name_H-M   'P 1'
#
loop_
_entity.id
_entity.type
_entity.pdbx_description
1 polymer ?
#
loop_
_entity_poly.entity_id
_entity_poly.type
_entity_poly.pdbx_seq_one_letter_code
_entity_poly.pdbx_strand_id
1 'polypeptide(L)'
;MKRENTYSPVSNLFSKQLNLSDFGFEKPALKKINEINKDIKPNKLLKFIKYVFKYSKIVLNKYSNHFSKHDFTQPALFTLLAVKIYTRSTYRQITDLLELSDKIQKYLHLKKVPHYTTLQKFFQRLPTSILQELNKQIILNHQINGEIIALDGSGFTNDYADKYYAIIRRKERKSYVKNHISIDVDSRLILHFAAQRGPRFDTRFAIAAIRNIKKYNPKYILADRVYGTEPIRKCINEEVKAEDQIPLKTRAKTGHHRLKSKNKFNQEIYSRRNNVESIFSVIKRIFNGTNRSRSLRLSNKETKLKNTIYNIYRLTQIQ
;
A
#
# COMPACT_ATOMS: atom_id res chain seq x y z
N MET A 1 -7.32 -67.50 16.71
CA MET A 1 -7.16 -66.28 17.50
C MET A 1 -6.63 -65.16 16.59
N LYS A 2 -7.50 -64.31 16.03
CA LYS A 2 -7.11 -63.13 15.25
C LYS A 2 -6.96 -61.95 16.23
N ARG A 3 -5.76 -61.36 16.25
CA ARG A 3 -5.53 -60.09 16.99
C ARG A 3 -6.11 -58.94 16.14
N GLU A 4 -7.15 -58.30 16.61
CA GLU A 4 -7.64 -57.06 16.05
C GLU A 4 -6.69 -55.92 16.40
N ASN A 5 -6.05 -55.37 15.37
CA ASN A 5 -5.28 -54.15 15.47
C ASN A 5 -6.27 -52.98 15.48
N THR A 6 -6.60 -52.48 16.65
CA THR A 6 -7.33 -51.21 16.80
C THR A 6 -6.35 -50.02 16.73
N TYR A 7 -5.91 -49.65 15.54
CA TYR A 7 -5.34 -48.33 15.31
C TYR A 7 -6.47 -47.37 14.99
N SER A 8 -6.89 -46.57 15.96
CA SER A 8 -7.73 -45.41 15.69
C SER A 8 -6.93 -44.36 14.86
N PRO A 9 -7.49 -43.80 13.79
CA PRO A 9 -6.74 -42.93 12.92
C PRO A 9 -6.39 -41.64 13.64
N VAL A 10 -5.12 -41.25 13.61
CA VAL A 10 -4.52 -40.04 14.17
C VAL A 10 -5.20 -38.74 13.66
N SER A 11 -6.01 -38.84 12.61
CA SER A 11 -6.79 -37.72 12.04
C SER A 11 -7.83 -37.11 12.99
N ASN A 12 -8.32 -37.87 13.98
CA ASN A 12 -9.28 -37.37 14.94
C ASN A 12 -8.66 -36.57 16.11
N LEU A 13 -7.33 -36.64 16.28
CA LEU A 13 -6.60 -35.90 17.30
C LEU A 13 -6.46 -34.39 16.99
N PHE A 14 -6.56 -33.99 15.71
CA PHE A 14 -6.41 -32.59 15.28
C PHE A 14 -7.73 -31.84 15.13
N SER A 15 -8.88 -32.50 15.25
CA SER A 15 -10.19 -31.86 15.14
C SER A 15 -10.80 -31.48 16.49
N LYS A 16 -10.39 -32.08 17.58
CA LYS A 16 -10.73 -31.66 18.95
C LYS A 16 -9.65 -30.72 19.49
N GLN A 17 -10.03 -29.61 20.07
CA GLN A 17 -9.14 -28.88 20.98
C GLN A 17 -8.74 -29.84 22.09
N LEU A 18 -7.55 -30.42 21.97
CA LEU A 18 -6.97 -31.27 22.99
C LEU A 18 -6.79 -30.43 24.25
N ASN A 19 -7.50 -30.78 25.32
CA ASN A 19 -7.25 -30.23 26.62
C ASN A 19 -5.95 -30.81 27.16
N LEU A 20 -5.01 -29.98 27.54
CA LEU A 20 -3.73 -30.40 28.11
C LEU A 20 -3.90 -31.23 29.39
N SER A 21 -5.06 -31.16 30.06
CA SER A 21 -5.48 -32.07 31.15
C SER A 21 -5.57 -33.51 30.68
N ASP A 22 -5.86 -33.77 29.43
CA ASP A 22 -5.97 -35.13 28.85
C ASP A 22 -4.59 -35.85 28.77
N PHE A 23 -3.52 -35.08 28.94
CA PHE A 23 -2.13 -35.56 28.99
C PHE A 23 -1.53 -35.55 30.40
N GLY A 24 -2.35 -35.44 31.46
CA GLY A 24 -1.90 -35.49 32.84
C GLY A 24 -1.16 -34.26 33.35
N PHE A 25 -1.27 -33.12 32.65
CA PHE A 25 -0.69 -31.85 33.16
C PHE A 25 -1.54 -31.26 34.27
N GLU A 26 -0.91 -30.89 35.37
CA GLU A 26 -1.58 -30.24 36.50
C GLU A 26 -2.13 -28.86 36.15
N LYS A 27 -3.28 -28.47 36.75
CA LYS A 27 -3.96 -27.18 36.51
C LYS A 27 -3.06 -25.94 36.56
N PRO A 28 -2.02 -25.82 37.42
CA PRO A 28 -1.09 -24.69 37.42
C PRO A 28 -0.26 -24.55 36.15
N ALA A 29 0.19 -25.69 35.55
CA ALA A 29 0.94 -25.69 34.32
C ALA A 29 0.08 -25.22 33.14
N LEU A 30 -1.19 -25.65 33.09
CA LEU A 30 -2.16 -25.19 32.07
C LEU A 30 -2.42 -23.70 32.15
N LYS A 31 -2.48 -23.14 33.36
CA LYS A 31 -2.67 -21.69 33.54
C LYS A 31 -1.47 -20.89 32.99
N LYS A 32 -0.28 -21.36 33.29
CA LYS A 32 0.99 -20.74 32.80
C LYS A 32 1.14 -20.84 31.27
N ILE A 33 0.75 -21.97 30.65
CA ILE A 33 0.75 -22.14 29.18
C ILE A 33 -0.30 -21.25 28.52
N ASN A 34 -1.47 -21.11 29.12
CA ASN A 34 -2.52 -20.20 28.63
C ASN A 34 -2.13 -18.72 28.76
N GLU A 35 -1.37 -18.36 29.79
CA GLU A 35 -0.78 -17.01 29.92
C GLU A 35 0.27 -16.76 28.86
N ILE A 36 1.18 -17.71 28.62
CA ILE A 36 2.19 -17.62 27.52
C ILE A 36 1.50 -17.51 26.16
N ASN A 37 0.42 -18.24 25.91
CA ASN A 37 -0.33 -18.16 24.65
C ASN A 37 -1.09 -16.83 24.47
N LYS A 38 -1.46 -16.14 25.54
CA LYS A 38 -2.06 -14.78 25.47
C LYS A 38 -1.05 -13.73 25.01
N ASP A 39 0.24 -13.94 25.28
CA ASP A 39 1.33 -13.02 24.88
C ASP A 39 1.82 -13.25 23.45
N ILE A 40 1.38 -14.31 22.76
CA ILE A 40 1.71 -14.53 21.34
C ILE A 40 0.93 -13.52 20.50
N LYS A 41 1.58 -12.40 20.20
CA LYS A 41 1.02 -11.38 19.32
C LYS A 41 0.63 -11.99 17.98
N PRO A 42 -0.57 -11.68 17.47
CA PRO A 42 -1.04 -12.22 16.19
C PRO A 42 -0.02 -11.92 15.07
N ASN A 43 0.30 -12.91 14.25
CA ASN A 43 1.27 -12.77 13.17
C ASN A 43 0.85 -11.65 12.20
N LYS A 44 1.58 -10.53 12.26
CA LYS A 44 1.29 -9.32 11.48
C LYS A 44 1.31 -9.58 9.98
N LEU A 45 2.22 -10.44 9.50
CA LEU A 45 2.29 -10.81 8.09
C LEU A 45 1.05 -11.59 7.66
N LEU A 46 0.58 -12.52 8.48
CA LEU A 46 -0.63 -13.29 8.16
C LEU A 46 -1.87 -12.38 8.12
N LYS A 47 -1.98 -11.43 9.07
CA LYS A 47 -3.04 -10.41 9.05
C LYS A 47 -2.98 -9.59 7.75
N PHE A 48 -1.79 -9.13 7.37
CA PHE A 48 -1.58 -8.41 6.11
C PHE A 48 -2.00 -9.24 4.89
N ILE A 49 -1.57 -10.51 4.80
CA ILE A 49 -1.95 -11.43 3.71
C ILE A 49 -3.47 -11.56 3.62
N LYS A 50 -4.16 -11.74 4.75
CA LYS A 50 -5.62 -11.85 4.81
C LYS A 50 -6.31 -10.63 4.21
N TYR A 51 -5.86 -9.41 4.58
CA TYR A 51 -6.43 -8.16 4.05
C TYR A 51 -6.15 -8.00 2.55
N VAL A 52 -4.90 -8.23 2.10
CA VAL A 52 -4.58 -8.15 0.66
C VAL A 52 -5.45 -9.12 -0.14
N PHE A 53 -5.57 -10.36 0.31
CA PHE A 53 -6.37 -11.38 -0.39
C PHE A 53 -7.85 -11.03 -0.42
N LYS A 54 -8.40 -10.53 0.70
CA LYS A 54 -9.80 -10.04 0.78
C LYS A 54 -10.07 -8.97 -0.26
N TYR A 55 -9.30 -7.88 -0.27
CA TYR A 55 -9.49 -6.78 -1.20
C TYR A 55 -9.22 -7.16 -2.66
N SER A 56 -8.20 -7.99 -2.90
CA SER A 56 -7.91 -8.45 -4.25
C SER A 56 -9.03 -9.31 -4.85
N LYS A 57 -9.76 -10.10 -4.04
CA LYS A 57 -10.94 -10.84 -4.49
C LYS A 57 -12.11 -9.95 -4.90
N ILE A 58 -12.24 -8.76 -4.30
CA ILE A 58 -13.31 -7.82 -4.65
C ILE A 58 -13.06 -7.20 -6.03
N VAL A 59 -11.78 -6.92 -6.37
CA VAL A 59 -11.44 -6.12 -7.55
C VAL A 59 -10.96 -6.95 -8.73
N LEU A 60 -10.31 -8.08 -8.47
CA LEU A 60 -9.73 -8.92 -9.51
C LEU A 60 -10.63 -10.09 -9.84
N ASN A 61 -10.85 -10.33 -11.13
CA ASN A 61 -11.45 -11.57 -11.60
C ASN A 61 -10.61 -12.76 -11.17
N LYS A 62 -11.24 -13.90 -10.96
CA LYS A 62 -10.55 -15.13 -10.54
C LYS A 62 -9.41 -15.49 -11.50
N TYR A 63 -9.64 -15.40 -12.80
CA TYR A 63 -8.66 -15.67 -13.85
C TYR A 63 -8.59 -14.52 -14.85
N SER A 64 -7.51 -14.41 -15.63
CA SER A 64 -7.29 -13.29 -16.57
C SER A 64 -8.25 -13.34 -17.78
N ASN A 65 -8.57 -14.54 -18.27
CA ASN A 65 -9.54 -14.80 -19.32
C ASN A 65 -9.96 -16.28 -19.28
N HIS A 66 -10.92 -16.65 -20.10
CA HIS A 66 -11.45 -18.01 -20.22
C HIS A 66 -10.38 -19.03 -20.65
N PHE A 67 -9.44 -18.64 -21.52
CA PHE A 67 -8.39 -19.49 -22.06
C PHE A 67 -7.14 -19.59 -21.18
N SER A 68 -7.14 -18.99 -20.00
CA SER A 68 -6.00 -19.11 -19.08
C SER A 68 -5.90 -20.53 -18.50
N LYS A 69 -4.69 -20.98 -18.18
CA LYS A 69 -4.45 -22.34 -17.63
C LYS A 69 -5.09 -22.63 -16.26
N HIS A 70 -5.75 -21.68 -15.63
CA HIS A 70 -6.45 -21.78 -14.35
C HIS A 70 -5.62 -22.35 -13.17
N ASP A 71 -4.29 -22.40 -13.31
CA ASP A 71 -3.38 -22.88 -12.26
C ASP A 71 -3.35 -21.95 -11.05
N PHE A 72 -3.38 -20.64 -11.30
CA PHE A 72 -3.25 -19.61 -10.27
C PHE A 72 -4.32 -18.54 -10.43
N THR A 73 -5.01 -18.21 -9.35
CA THR A 73 -5.98 -17.11 -9.36
C THR A 73 -5.27 -15.76 -9.32
N GLN A 74 -5.83 -14.73 -10.00
CA GLN A 74 -5.25 -13.39 -9.98
C GLN A 74 -5.17 -12.80 -8.56
N PRO A 75 -6.19 -12.96 -7.67
CA PRO A 75 -6.08 -12.53 -6.28
C PRO A 75 -4.91 -13.17 -5.52
N ALA A 76 -4.64 -14.47 -5.73
CA ALA A 76 -3.49 -15.12 -5.12
C ALA A 76 -2.17 -14.54 -5.63
N LEU A 77 -2.00 -14.40 -6.96
CA LEU A 77 -0.80 -13.78 -7.54
C LEU A 77 -0.60 -12.34 -7.08
N PHE A 78 -1.67 -11.55 -6.97
CA PHE A 78 -1.59 -10.19 -6.43
C PHE A 78 -1.14 -10.18 -4.98
N THR A 79 -1.68 -11.09 -4.16
CA THR A 79 -1.29 -11.22 -2.76
C THR A 79 0.20 -11.56 -2.64
N LEU A 80 0.72 -12.45 -3.47
CA LEU A 80 2.14 -12.78 -3.50
C LEU A 80 3.01 -11.58 -3.91
N LEU A 81 2.56 -10.76 -4.87
CA LEU A 81 3.24 -9.50 -5.20
C LEU A 81 3.26 -8.52 -4.01
N ALA A 82 2.16 -8.43 -3.27
CA ALA A 82 2.10 -7.59 -2.08
C ALA A 82 3.03 -8.10 -0.98
N VAL A 83 3.08 -9.42 -0.74
CA VAL A 83 4.02 -10.03 0.20
C VAL A 83 5.46 -9.78 -0.23
N LYS A 84 5.78 -9.94 -1.52
CA LYS A 84 7.11 -9.62 -2.08
C LYS A 84 7.54 -8.18 -1.75
N ILE A 85 6.65 -7.21 -1.89
CA ILE A 85 6.93 -5.80 -1.56
C ILE A 85 7.09 -5.63 -0.04
N TYR A 86 6.22 -6.24 0.75
CA TYR A 86 6.25 -6.16 2.21
C TYR A 86 7.53 -6.75 2.80
N THR A 87 7.97 -7.90 2.30
CA THR A 87 9.21 -8.57 2.73
C THR A 87 10.46 -8.05 2.02
N ARG A 88 10.33 -7.11 1.08
CA ARG A 88 11.41 -6.60 0.22
C ARG A 88 12.15 -7.69 -0.56
N SER A 89 11.49 -8.81 -0.81
CA SER A 89 12.07 -9.97 -1.48
C SER A 89 12.19 -9.77 -3.00
N THR A 90 13.05 -10.54 -3.62
CA THR A 90 13.06 -10.72 -5.08
C THR A 90 11.94 -11.67 -5.51
N TYR A 91 11.71 -11.80 -6.82
CA TYR A 91 10.73 -12.77 -7.34
C TYR A 91 11.13 -14.23 -7.06
N ARG A 92 12.42 -14.54 -6.99
CA ARG A 92 12.93 -15.87 -6.63
C ARG A 92 12.74 -16.11 -5.13
N GLN A 93 13.22 -15.21 -4.28
CA GLN A 93 13.08 -15.36 -2.83
C GLN A 93 11.63 -15.54 -2.36
N ILE A 94 10.64 -14.90 -3.03
CA ILE A 94 9.25 -15.13 -2.64
C ILE A 94 8.75 -16.53 -3.02
N THR A 95 9.25 -17.12 -4.11
CA THR A 95 8.94 -18.50 -4.45
C THR A 95 9.57 -19.48 -3.45
N ASP A 96 10.83 -19.25 -3.08
CA ASP A 96 11.52 -20.06 -2.07
C ASP A 96 10.81 -19.99 -0.71
N LEU A 97 10.40 -18.78 -0.27
CA LEU A 97 9.61 -18.61 0.96
C LEU A 97 8.25 -19.32 0.93
N LEU A 98 7.63 -19.42 -0.25
CA LEU A 98 6.37 -20.14 -0.41
C LEU A 98 6.56 -21.66 -0.27
N GLU A 99 7.64 -22.20 -0.79
CA GLU A 99 7.96 -23.63 -0.65
C GLU A 99 8.08 -24.04 0.82
N LEU A 100 8.56 -23.13 1.67
CA LEU A 100 8.69 -23.34 3.11
C LEU A 100 7.41 -23.02 3.91
N SER A 101 6.34 -22.54 3.27
CA SER A 101 5.15 -22.04 3.98
C SER A 101 3.84 -22.66 3.52
N ASP A 102 3.54 -23.86 3.95
CA ASP A 102 2.25 -24.53 3.71
C ASP A 102 1.06 -23.68 4.16
N LYS A 103 1.22 -22.92 5.26
CA LYS A 103 0.16 -22.08 5.79
C LYS A 103 -0.27 -20.99 4.81
N ILE A 104 0.68 -20.36 4.10
CA ILE A 104 0.38 -19.36 3.07
C ILE A 104 -0.21 -20.03 1.84
N GLN A 105 0.35 -21.18 1.41
CA GLN A 105 -0.15 -21.92 0.25
C GLN A 105 -1.60 -22.34 0.45
N LYS A 106 -1.93 -22.97 1.58
CA LYS A 106 -3.30 -23.38 1.94
C LYS A 106 -4.26 -22.18 1.98
N TYR A 107 -3.85 -21.07 2.61
CA TYR A 107 -4.68 -19.88 2.70
C TYR A 107 -5.00 -19.25 1.33
N LEU A 108 -4.03 -19.24 0.41
CA LEU A 108 -4.19 -18.71 -0.95
C LEU A 108 -4.77 -19.74 -1.93
N HIS A 109 -5.11 -20.94 -1.47
CA HIS A 109 -5.60 -22.07 -2.27
C HIS A 109 -4.65 -22.42 -3.44
N LEU A 110 -3.35 -22.41 -3.18
CA LEU A 110 -2.34 -22.79 -4.16
C LEU A 110 -2.15 -24.29 -4.18
N LYS A 111 -2.35 -24.93 -5.34
CA LYS A 111 -2.07 -26.36 -5.54
C LYS A 111 -0.56 -26.63 -5.75
N LYS A 112 0.16 -25.64 -6.22
CA LYS A 112 1.61 -25.66 -6.47
C LYS A 112 2.17 -24.26 -6.30
N VAL A 113 3.47 -24.15 -6.04
CA VAL A 113 4.16 -22.85 -5.97
C VAL A 113 4.30 -22.27 -7.39
N PRO A 114 3.90 -21.01 -7.64
CA PRO A 114 4.08 -20.40 -8.93
C PRO A 114 5.55 -20.12 -9.20
N HIS A 115 6.03 -20.45 -10.39
CA HIS A 115 7.38 -20.07 -10.80
C HIS A 115 7.54 -18.53 -10.78
N TYR A 116 8.73 -18.04 -10.45
CA TYR A 116 8.98 -16.59 -10.30
C TYR A 116 8.64 -15.76 -11.55
N THR A 117 8.78 -16.34 -12.75
CA THR A 117 8.40 -15.69 -14.02
C THR A 117 6.90 -15.50 -14.15
N THR A 118 6.08 -16.36 -13.53
CA THR A 118 4.62 -16.22 -13.50
C THR A 118 4.23 -14.94 -12.74
N LEU A 119 4.85 -14.70 -11.60
CA LEU A 119 4.64 -13.47 -10.81
C LEU A 119 5.13 -12.24 -11.58
N GLN A 120 6.30 -12.33 -12.24
CA GLN A 120 6.84 -11.24 -13.03
C GLN A 120 5.92 -10.88 -14.22
N LYS A 121 5.48 -11.89 -14.99
CA LYS A 121 4.56 -11.69 -16.12
C LYS A 121 3.21 -11.18 -15.67
N PHE A 122 2.70 -11.65 -14.52
CA PHE A 122 1.47 -11.14 -13.93
C PHE A 122 1.62 -9.65 -13.58
N PHE A 123 2.69 -9.24 -12.91
CA PHE A 123 2.94 -7.83 -12.61
C PHE A 123 3.06 -6.97 -13.88
N GLN A 124 3.69 -7.47 -14.93
CA GLN A 124 3.80 -6.75 -16.21
C GLN A 124 2.44 -6.50 -16.86
N ARG A 125 1.53 -7.48 -16.81
CA ARG A 125 0.19 -7.42 -17.42
C ARG A 125 -0.82 -6.66 -16.57
N LEU A 126 -0.67 -6.64 -15.25
CA LEU A 126 -1.62 -6.01 -14.32
C LEU A 126 -1.87 -4.55 -14.73
N PRO A 127 -3.11 -4.14 -15.04
CA PRO A 127 -3.43 -2.75 -15.34
C PRO A 127 -3.22 -1.86 -14.10
N THR A 128 -2.74 -0.64 -14.31
CA THR A 128 -2.57 0.33 -13.20
C THR A 128 -3.91 0.81 -12.63
N SER A 129 -4.97 0.78 -13.40
CA SER A 129 -6.34 1.07 -12.95
C SER A 129 -6.80 0.15 -11.82
N ILE A 130 -6.37 -1.11 -11.83
CA ILE A 130 -6.65 -2.07 -10.74
C ILE A 130 -6.10 -1.57 -9.40
N LEU A 131 -4.92 -0.94 -9.38
CA LEU A 131 -4.36 -0.40 -8.13
C LEU A 131 -5.18 0.78 -7.60
N GLN A 132 -5.74 1.59 -8.50
CA GLN A 132 -6.63 2.70 -8.12
C GLN A 132 -7.98 2.16 -7.63
N GLU A 133 -8.53 1.14 -8.29
CA GLU A 133 -9.79 0.53 -7.86
C GLU A 133 -9.64 -0.21 -6.52
N LEU A 134 -8.54 -0.94 -6.31
CA LEU A 134 -8.21 -1.50 -5.00
C LEU A 134 -8.16 -0.43 -3.91
N ASN A 135 -7.48 0.69 -4.20
CA ASN A 135 -7.39 1.81 -3.28
C ASN A 135 -8.78 2.39 -2.96
N LYS A 136 -9.62 2.55 -3.97
CA LYS A 136 -11.01 3.01 -3.82
C LYS A 136 -11.82 2.07 -2.92
N GLN A 137 -11.74 0.76 -3.15
CA GLN A 137 -12.45 -0.23 -2.33
C GLN A 137 -11.95 -0.27 -0.87
N ILE A 138 -10.65 -0.10 -0.65
CA ILE A 138 -10.09 0.06 0.69
C ILE A 138 -10.71 1.26 1.40
N ILE A 139 -10.79 2.39 0.72
CA ILE A 139 -11.31 3.64 1.26
C ILE A 139 -12.82 3.54 1.54
N LEU A 140 -13.60 2.98 0.61
CA LEU A 140 -15.05 2.84 0.76
C LEU A 140 -15.45 1.95 1.95
N ASN A 141 -14.65 0.93 2.26
CA ASN A 141 -14.90 0.03 3.39
C ASN A 141 -14.43 0.61 4.75
N HIS A 142 -13.86 1.80 4.74
CA HIS A 142 -13.44 2.52 5.96
C HIS A 142 -14.07 3.90 5.97
N GLN A 143 -14.77 4.21 7.05
CA GLN A 143 -15.32 5.55 7.24
C GLN A 143 -14.16 6.55 7.37
N ILE A 144 -13.96 7.35 6.32
CA ILE A 144 -12.97 8.41 6.28
C ILE A 144 -13.69 9.72 6.52
N ASN A 145 -13.17 10.51 7.45
CA ASN A 145 -13.70 11.84 7.70
C ASN A 145 -13.49 12.75 6.47
N GLY A 146 -12.30 12.72 5.90
CA GLY A 146 -11.95 13.49 4.70
C GLY A 146 -11.96 15.01 4.89
N GLU A 147 -12.15 15.49 6.12
CA GLU A 147 -12.25 16.91 6.43
C GLU A 147 -10.95 17.67 6.13
N ILE A 148 -9.82 17.08 6.47
CA ILE A 148 -8.50 17.66 6.25
C ILE A 148 -7.69 16.75 5.35
N ILE A 149 -7.35 17.25 4.15
CA ILE A 149 -6.57 16.50 3.18
C ILE A 149 -5.22 17.19 2.95
N ALA A 150 -4.13 16.43 3.02
CA ALA A 150 -2.79 16.93 2.72
C ALA A 150 -2.25 16.34 1.41
N LEU A 151 -1.56 17.19 0.63
CA LEU A 151 -0.91 16.83 -0.63
C LEU A 151 0.60 17.05 -0.51
N ASP A 152 1.36 16.08 -1.06
CA ASP A 152 2.80 16.24 -1.21
C ASP A 152 3.36 15.26 -2.26
N GLY A 153 4.61 15.49 -2.66
CA GLY A 153 5.33 14.68 -3.62
C GLY A 153 6.71 14.24 -3.12
N SER A 154 7.06 12.97 -3.32
CA SER A 154 8.38 12.45 -2.96
C SER A 154 9.02 11.66 -4.08
N GLY A 155 10.37 11.66 -4.15
CA GLY A 155 11.13 10.89 -5.11
C GLY A 155 11.37 9.45 -4.64
N PHE A 156 11.25 8.49 -5.56
CA PHE A 156 11.64 7.09 -5.40
C PHE A 156 12.75 6.76 -6.41
N THR A 157 13.90 6.33 -5.93
CA THR A 157 15.04 5.99 -6.81
C THR A 157 14.77 4.73 -7.61
N ASN A 158 15.41 4.60 -8.76
CA ASN A 158 15.41 3.37 -9.56
C ASN A 158 16.77 2.69 -9.46
N ASP A 159 16.76 1.40 -9.11
CA ASP A 159 18.01 0.65 -8.87
C ASP A 159 18.74 0.28 -10.17
N TYR A 160 17.98 -0.08 -11.20
CA TYR A 160 18.53 -0.61 -12.45
C TYR A 160 18.34 0.28 -13.68
N ALA A 161 17.47 1.29 -13.61
CA ALA A 161 17.20 2.13 -14.74
C ALA A 161 18.24 3.25 -14.84
N ASP A 162 18.86 3.37 -15.96
CA ASP A 162 19.68 4.51 -16.43
C ASP A 162 21.10 4.65 -15.85
N LYS A 163 21.58 3.83 -14.91
CA LYS A 163 22.97 3.98 -14.44
C LYS A 163 23.99 3.77 -15.58
N TYR A 164 23.82 2.73 -16.37
CA TYR A 164 24.70 2.43 -17.49
C TYR A 164 24.64 3.53 -18.57
N TYR A 165 23.46 3.89 -19.04
CA TYR A 165 23.29 4.94 -20.04
C TYR A 165 23.62 6.34 -19.52
N ALA A 166 23.42 6.62 -18.24
CA ALA A 166 23.81 7.88 -17.63
C ALA A 166 25.35 8.02 -17.60
N ILE A 167 26.06 6.96 -17.29
CA ILE A 167 27.54 6.92 -17.31
C ILE A 167 28.06 7.09 -18.72
N ILE A 168 27.56 6.30 -19.70
CA ILE A 168 28.04 6.35 -21.09
C ILE A 168 27.75 7.71 -21.73
N ARG A 169 26.59 8.29 -21.49
CA ARG A 169 26.18 9.58 -22.06
C ARG A 169 26.65 10.79 -21.25
N ARG A 170 27.44 10.59 -20.18
CA ARG A 170 27.88 11.64 -19.24
C ARG A 170 26.73 12.53 -18.72
N LYS A 171 25.51 11.98 -18.68
CA LYS A 171 24.33 12.67 -18.18
C LYS A 171 24.08 12.19 -16.75
N GLU A 172 24.55 12.93 -15.79
CA GLU A 172 24.39 12.64 -14.34
C GLU A 172 22.96 12.67 -13.82
N ARG A 173 21.96 12.77 -14.67
CA ARG A 173 20.56 12.79 -14.25
C ARG A 173 20.14 11.43 -13.75
N LYS A 174 20.22 11.24 -12.45
CA LYS A 174 19.65 10.06 -11.77
C LYS A 174 18.15 9.99 -12.09
N SER A 175 17.74 8.96 -12.82
CA SER A 175 16.33 8.68 -13.07
C SER A 175 15.66 8.32 -11.75
N TYR A 176 14.52 8.94 -11.45
CA TYR A 176 13.70 8.62 -10.30
C TYR A 176 12.22 8.71 -10.66
N VAL A 177 11.38 8.08 -9.87
CA VAL A 177 9.93 8.20 -9.97
C VAL A 177 9.46 9.24 -8.97
N LYS A 178 8.83 10.30 -9.46
CA LYS A 178 8.11 11.25 -8.60
C LYS A 178 6.76 10.64 -8.24
N ASN A 179 6.55 10.39 -6.96
CA ASN A 179 5.30 9.91 -6.37
C ASN A 179 4.59 11.08 -5.70
N HIS A 180 3.39 11.37 -6.15
CA HIS A 180 2.53 12.40 -5.58
C HIS A 180 1.33 11.72 -4.92
N ILE A 181 1.03 12.08 -3.68
CA ILE A 181 -0.08 11.51 -2.92
C ILE A 181 -0.96 12.60 -2.31
N SER A 182 -2.24 12.28 -2.15
CA SER A 182 -3.19 13.03 -1.34
C SER A 182 -3.68 12.10 -0.23
N ILE A 183 -3.65 12.56 1.00
CA ILE A 183 -3.97 11.76 2.17
C ILE A 183 -5.08 12.39 2.99
N ASP A 184 -5.90 11.57 3.63
CA ASP A 184 -6.68 11.98 4.78
C ASP A 184 -5.77 12.08 6.00
N VAL A 185 -5.74 13.23 6.64
CA VAL A 185 -4.80 13.54 7.71
C VAL A 185 -5.09 12.72 8.97
N ASP A 186 -6.36 12.43 9.26
CA ASP A 186 -6.78 11.73 10.47
C ASP A 186 -6.54 10.22 10.37
N SER A 187 -7.06 9.57 9.35
CA SER A 187 -6.86 8.13 9.14
C SER A 187 -5.44 7.80 8.67
N ARG A 188 -4.74 8.76 8.05
CA ARG A 188 -3.46 8.60 7.36
C ARG A 188 -3.55 7.62 6.17
N LEU A 189 -4.71 7.54 5.54
CA LEU A 189 -4.92 6.76 4.33
C LEU A 189 -4.66 7.61 3.09
N ILE A 190 -4.06 7.01 2.08
CA ILE A 190 -3.81 7.65 0.79
C ILE A 190 -5.11 7.60 -0.02
N LEU A 191 -5.70 8.77 -0.26
CA LEU A 191 -6.94 8.92 -1.01
C LEU A 191 -6.72 8.87 -2.52
N HIS A 192 -5.64 9.51 -2.99
CA HIS A 192 -5.24 9.54 -4.40
C HIS A 192 -3.72 9.47 -4.52
N PHE A 193 -3.25 8.86 -5.59
CA PHE A 193 -1.82 8.82 -5.91
C PHE A 193 -1.56 8.88 -7.41
N ALA A 194 -0.46 9.53 -7.77
CA ALA A 194 0.09 9.56 -9.11
C ALA A 194 1.59 9.32 -9.06
N ALA A 195 2.12 8.60 -10.05
CA ALA A 195 3.55 8.33 -10.15
C ALA A 195 4.01 8.49 -11.60
N GLN A 196 5.05 9.27 -11.81
CA GLN A 196 5.64 9.54 -13.13
C GLN A 196 7.16 9.68 -13.02
N ARG A 197 7.84 9.60 -14.17
CA ARG A 197 9.29 9.86 -14.23
C ARG A 197 9.61 11.28 -13.77
N GLY A 198 10.56 11.46 -12.84
CA GLY A 198 11.16 12.74 -12.53
C GLY A 198 12.25 13.16 -13.52
N PRO A 199 12.74 14.42 -13.45
CA PRO A 199 12.23 15.49 -12.61
C PRO A 199 10.92 16.09 -13.15
N ARG A 200 9.95 16.29 -12.27
CA ARG A 200 8.69 17.01 -12.59
C ARG A 200 8.27 17.84 -11.39
N PHE A 201 7.75 19.03 -11.67
CA PHE A 201 7.22 19.91 -10.64
C PHE A 201 5.94 19.34 -10.04
N ASP A 202 5.79 19.43 -8.73
CA ASP A 202 4.62 18.93 -7.98
C ASP A 202 3.32 19.60 -8.45
N THR A 203 3.39 20.84 -8.88
CA THR A 203 2.26 21.63 -9.41
C THR A 203 1.56 20.95 -10.60
N ARG A 204 2.27 20.15 -11.40
CA ARG A 204 1.66 19.42 -12.52
C ARG A 204 0.66 18.33 -12.09
N PHE A 205 0.84 17.81 -10.89
CA PHE A 205 -0.06 16.77 -10.35
C PHE A 205 -1.21 17.37 -9.55
N ALA A 206 -1.04 18.60 -9.06
CA ALA A 206 -1.90 19.21 -8.06
C ALA A 206 -3.36 19.32 -8.49
N ILE A 207 -3.64 19.93 -9.64
CA ILE A 207 -5.01 20.15 -10.08
C ILE A 207 -5.76 18.82 -10.28
N ALA A 208 -5.13 17.86 -10.93
CA ALA A 208 -5.74 16.54 -11.12
C ALA A 208 -5.96 15.81 -9.77
N ALA A 209 -5.02 15.90 -8.84
CA ALA A 209 -5.14 15.34 -7.52
C ALA A 209 -6.28 16.01 -6.72
N ILE A 210 -6.37 17.35 -6.75
CA ILE A 210 -7.41 18.12 -6.08
C ILE A 210 -8.80 17.77 -6.61
N ARG A 211 -8.97 17.64 -7.92
CA ARG A 211 -10.24 17.21 -8.53
C ARG A 211 -10.63 15.79 -8.11
N ASN A 212 -9.65 14.88 -7.98
CA ASN A 212 -9.91 13.51 -7.54
C ASN A 212 -10.34 13.39 -6.07
N ILE A 213 -9.93 14.33 -5.22
CA ILE A 213 -10.32 14.35 -3.80
C ILE A 213 -11.59 15.15 -3.52
N LYS A 214 -12.12 15.90 -4.48
CA LYS A 214 -13.37 16.67 -4.35
C LYS A 214 -14.53 15.84 -3.78
N LYS A 215 -14.63 14.58 -4.16
CA LYS A 215 -15.70 13.65 -3.72
C LYS A 215 -15.72 13.39 -2.20
N TYR A 216 -14.68 13.77 -1.47
CA TYR A 216 -14.61 13.64 -0.02
C TYR A 216 -15.07 14.92 0.72
N ASN A 217 -15.43 15.98 -0.02
CA ASN A 217 -15.87 17.27 0.49
C ASN A 217 -14.95 17.86 1.57
N PRO A 218 -13.62 17.97 1.31
CA PRO A 218 -12.69 18.47 2.31
C PRO A 218 -13.00 19.91 2.70
N LYS A 219 -12.87 20.19 3.99
CA LYS A 219 -12.94 21.57 4.52
C LYS A 219 -11.59 22.27 4.32
N TYR A 220 -10.49 21.56 4.55
CA TYR A 220 -9.14 22.09 4.43
C TYR A 220 -8.28 21.23 3.51
N ILE A 221 -7.52 21.92 2.64
CA ILE A 221 -6.49 21.30 1.81
C ILE A 221 -5.13 21.88 2.16
N LEU A 222 -4.23 21.01 2.66
CA LEU A 222 -2.88 21.36 3.09
C LEU A 222 -1.87 20.99 2.00
N ALA A 223 -0.95 21.89 1.68
CA ALA A 223 0.16 21.59 0.78
C ALA A 223 1.36 22.52 1.05
N ASP A 224 2.53 22.17 0.53
CA ASP A 224 3.72 23.00 0.66
C ASP A 224 3.58 24.32 -0.13
N ARG A 225 4.40 25.30 0.20
CA ARG A 225 4.48 26.62 -0.46
C ARG A 225 4.61 26.53 -1.99
N VAL A 226 5.22 25.47 -2.53
CA VAL A 226 5.35 25.25 -3.98
C VAL A 226 3.99 25.15 -4.67
N TYR A 227 2.96 24.64 -3.99
CA TYR A 227 1.59 24.54 -4.50
C TYR A 227 0.83 25.87 -4.45
N GLY A 228 1.38 26.91 -3.85
CA GLY A 228 0.73 28.22 -3.67
C GLY A 228 0.61 29.06 -4.95
N THR A 229 0.33 28.45 -6.10
CA THR A 229 0.06 29.13 -7.38
C THR A 229 -1.41 29.53 -7.47
N GLU A 230 -1.70 30.63 -8.15
CA GLU A 230 -3.07 31.12 -8.30
C GLU A 230 -4.03 30.06 -8.90
N PRO A 231 -3.68 29.33 -9.98
CA PRO A 231 -4.57 28.30 -10.53
C PRO A 231 -4.88 27.16 -9.55
N ILE A 232 -3.92 26.77 -8.70
CA ILE A 232 -4.14 25.71 -7.71
C ILE A 232 -5.09 26.19 -6.62
N ARG A 233 -4.89 27.42 -6.09
CA ARG A 233 -5.78 28.00 -5.08
C ARG A 233 -7.18 28.22 -5.64
N LYS A 234 -7.29 28.71 -6.88
CA LYS A 234 -8.57 28.81 -7.58
C LYS A 234 -9.30 27.47 -7.64
N CYS A 235 -8.61 26.40 -8.05
CA CYS A 235 -9.19 25.06 -8.09
C CYS A 235 -9.67 24.59 -6.71
N ILE A 236 -8.90 24.84 -5.64
CA ILE A 236 -9.28 24.47 -4.28
C ILE A 236 -10.53 25.26 -3.84
N ASN A 237 -10.51 26.59 -4.00
CA ASN A 237 -11.55 27.46 -3.46
C ASN A 237 -12.86 27.44 -4.28
N GLU A 238 -12.77 27.38 -5.61
CA GLU A 238 -13.94 27.47 -6.49
C GLU A 238 -14.48 26.09 -6.90
N GLU A 239 -13.60 25.16 -7.34
CA GLU A 239 -14.05 23.87 -7.84
C GLU A 239 -14.35 22.88 -6.69
N VAL A 240 -13.49 22.83 -5.66
CA VAL A 240 -13.66 21.92 -4.52
C VAL A 240 -14.49 22.54 -3.41
N LYS A 241 -14.48 23.88 -3.31
CA LYS A 241 -15.12 24.66 -2.24
C LYS A 241 -14.49 24.43 -0.86
N ALA A 242 -13.17 24.17 -0.83
CA ALA A 242 -12.37 23.99 0.37
C ALA A 242 -11.53 25.23 0.67
N GLU A 243 -11.05 25.36 1.89
CA GLU A 243 -10.06 26.36 2.28
C GLU A 243 -8.64 25.81 2.07
N ASP A 244 -7.81 26.54 1.36
CA ASP A 244 -6.43 26.18 1.19
C ASP A 244 -5.57 26.65 2.37
N GLN A 245 -4.90 25.74 3.01
CA GLN A 245 -3.91 26.00 4.06
C GLN A 245 -2.50 25.79 3.46
N ILE A 246 -2.12 26.71 2.58
CA ILE A 246 -0.84 26.73 1.87
C ILE A 246 -0.09 28.02 2.22
N PRO A 247 1.15 27.96 2.74
CA PRO A 247 1.90 29.17 3.08
C PRO A 247 2.10 30.09 1.88
N LEU A 248 2.04 31.39 2.12
CA LEU A 248 2.33 32.37 1.09
C LEU A 248 3.84 32.57 0.92
N LYS A 249 4.25 32.84 -0.32
CA LYS A 249 5.58 33.39 -0.56
C LYS A 249 5.63 34.82 -0.04
N THR A 250 6.67 35.16 0.71
CA THR A 250 6.85 36.51 1.34
C THR A 250 6.69 37.67 0.36
N ARG A 251 7.01 37.44 -0.92
CA ARG A 251 6.94 38.45 -1.99
C ARG A 251 5.64 38.40 -2.83
N ALA A 252 4.63 37.64 -2.42
CA ALA A 252 3.38 37.54 -3.17
C ALA A 252 2.50 38.78 -2.93
N LYS A 253 2.52 39.72 -3.86
CA LYS A 253 1.72 40.97 -3.82
C LYS A 253 0.47 40.93 -4.70
N THR A 254 0.30 39.89 -5.53
CA THR A 254 -0.78 39.78 -6.52
C THR A 254 -1.46 38.43 -6.48
N GLY A 255 -2.68 38.35 -6.99
CA GLY A 255 -3.49 37.11 -7.06
C GLY A 255 -4.66 37.15 -6.07
N HIS A 256 -5.88 37.07 -6.60
CA HIS A 256 -7.12 37.15 -5.81
C HIS A 256 -7.17 36.08 -4.71
N HIS A 257 -7.01 34.82 -5.11
CA HIS A 257 -7.05 33.67 -4.17
C HIS A 257 -5.86 33.68 -3.20
N ARG A 258 -4.68 34.12 -3.64
CA ARG A 258 -3.50 34.24 -2.77
C ARG A 258 -3.73 35.22 -1.63
N LEU A 259 -4.26 36.40 -1.96
CA LEU A 259 -4.50 37.46 -0.96
C LEU A 259 -5.63 37.05 -0.01
N LYS A 260 -6.71 36.49 -0.54
CA LYS A 260 -7.82 35.96 0.27
C LYS A 260 -7.35 34.89 1.27
N SER A 261 -6.49 33.96 0.84
CA SER A 261 -5.95 32.90 1.70
C SER A 261 -5.02 33.40 2.79
N LYS A 262 -4.40 34.57 2.62
CA LYS A 262 -3.53 35.19 3.63
C LYS A 262 -4.24 35.37 4.97
N ASN A 263 -5.47 35.85 4.93
CA ASN A 263 -6.26 36.13 6.13
C ASN A 263 -6.89 34.88 6.76
N LYS A 264 -6.91 33.76 6.03
CA LYS A 264 -7.52 32.51 6.45
C LYS A 264 -6.49 31.44 6.84
N PHE A 265 -5.20 31.75 6.68
CA PHE A 265 -4.14 30.79 6.98
C PHE A 265 -4.04 30.55 8.48
N ASN A 266 -4.14 29.27 8.88
CA ASN A 266 -4.00 28.81 10.25
C ASN A 266 -2.79 27.90 10.38
N GLN A 267 -1.81 28.31 11.17
CA GLN A 267 -0.54 27.59 11.36
C GLN A 267 -0.75 26.25 12.07
N GLU A 268 -1.70 26.15 12.98
CA GLU A 268 -1.99 24.90 13.71
C GLU A 268 -2.54 23.84 12.76
N ILE A 269 -3.54 24.20 11.93
CA ILE A 269 -4.09 23.32 10.90
C ILE A 269 -2.99 22.92 9.92
N TYR A 270 -2.18 23.89 9.46
CA TYR A 270 -1.10 23.65 8.51
C TYR A 270 -0.04 22.67 9.05
N SER A 271 0.29 22.73 10.36
CA SER A 271 1.27 21.83 10.97
C SER A 271 0.93 20.34 10.79
N ARG A 272 -0.34 20.00 10.66
CA ARG A 272 -0.83 18.64 10.40
C ARG A 272 -0.41 18.09 9.04
N ARG A 273 0.08 18.94 8.11
CA ARG A 273 0.70 18.52 6.84
C ARG A 273 1.84 17.53 7.06
N ASN A 274 2.56 17.60 8.18
CA ASN A 274 3.67 16.69 8.50
C ASN A 274 3.25 15.20 8.48
N ASN A 275 1.96 14.90 8.58
CA ASN A 275 1.47 13.54 8.45
C ASN A 275 1.76 12.92 7.06
N VAL A 276 1.80 13.72 5.97
CA VAL A 276 2.14 13.20 4.65
C VAL A 276 3.61 12.79 4.56
N GLU A 277 4.51 13.53 5.21
CA GLU A 277 5.94 13.19 5.29
C GLU A 277 6.15 11.89 6.09
N SER A 278 5.40 11.73 7.18
CA SER A 278 5.40 10.50 7.98
C SER A 278 4.99 9.28 7.13
N ILE A 279 3.99 9.43 6.25
CA ILE A 279 3.56 8.36 5.34
C ILE A 279 4.66 8.00 4.35
N PHE A 280 5.29 8.99 3.72
CA PHE A 280 6.44 8.73 2.83
C PHE A 280 7.59 8.04 3.56
N SER A 281 7.88 8.44 4.80
CA SER A 281 8.87 7.79 5.64
C SER A 281 8.53 6.31 5.86
N VAL A 282 7.28 6.00 6.22
CA VAL A 282 6.81 4.61 6.40
C VAL A 282 6.92 3.81 5.11
N ILE A 283 6.46 4.35 3.97
CA ILE A 283 6.54 3.67 2.67
C ILE A 283 7.99 3.35 2.32
N LYS A 284 8.89 4.33 2.44
CA LYS A 284 10.30 4.16 2.11
C LYS A 284 11.00 3.20 3.07
N ARG A 285 10.69 3.28 4.36
CA ARG A 285 11.30 2.44 5.39
C ARG A 285 10.80 1.00 5.34
N ILE A 286 9.48 0.76 5.11
CA ILE A 286 8.92 -0.59 5.13
C ILE A 286 9.01 -1.24 3.75
N PHE A 287 8.66 -0.53 2.68
CA PHE A 287 8.53 -1.10 1.34
C PHE A 287 9.68 -0.74 0.40
N ASN A 288 10.75 -0.13 0.91
CA ASN A 288 11.91 0.36 0.20
C ASN A 288 11.64 1.63 -0.65
N GLY A 289 12.47 2.66 -0.47
CA GLY A 289 12.46 3.89 -1.28
C GLY A 289 13.01 3.71 -2.69
N THR A 290 13.56 2.54 -3.02
CA THR A 290 14.14 2.21 -4.32
C THR A 290 13.23 1.24 -5.08
N ASN A 291 12.95 1.52 -6.35
CA ASN A 291 12.24 0.62 -7.25
C ASN A 291 13.22 -0.36 -7.90
N ARG A 292 12.88 -1.64 -7.90
CA ARG A 292 13.67 -2.71 -8.50
C ARG A 292 13.26 -3.05 -9.93
N SER A 293 12.24 -2.40 -10.44
CA SER A 293 11.76 -2.60 -11.81
C SER A 293 12.70 -1.96 -12.81
N ARG A 294 13.07 -2.70 -13.88
CA ARG A 294 14.04 -2.23 -14.89
C ARG A 294 13.49 -1.15 -15.82
N SER A 295 12.20 -1.22 -16.20
CA SER A 295 11.60 -0.22 -17.09
C SER A 295 10.88 0.87 -16.28
N LEU A 296 10.88 2.11 -16.80
CA LEU A 296 10.19 3.25 -16.19
C LEU A 296 8.69 3.01 -15.99
N ARG A 297 8.04 2.35 -16.96
CA ARG A 297 6.63 1.97 -16.86
C ARG A 297 6.37 1.08 -15.64
N LEU A 298 7.23 0.09 -15.44
CA LEU A 298 7.11 -0.83 -14.31
C LEU A 298 7.54 -0.17 -12.99
N SER A 299 8.52 0.73 -13.00
CA SER A 299 8.91 1.51 -11.81
C SER A 299 7.78 2.42 -11.33
N ASN A 300 7.08 3.09 -12.26
CA ASN A 300 5.87 3.86 -11.93
C ASN A 300 4.78 2.97 -11.34
N LYS A 301 4.57 1.77 -11.92
CA LYS A 301 3.60 0.80 -11.42
C LYS A 301 3.99 0.26 -10.03
N GLU A 302 5.28 -0.03 -9.81
CA GLU A 302 5.80 -0.47 -8.52
C GLU A 302 5.58 0.57 -7.43
N THR A 303 5.82 1.85 -7.74
CA THR A 303 5.55 2.96 -6.80
C THR A 303 4.06 3.04 -6.46
N LYS A 304 3.18 2.95 -7.47
CA LYS A 304 1.72 2.92 -7.23
C LYS A 304 1.29 1.71 -6.41
N LEU A 305 1.88 0.54 -6.66
CA LEU A 305 1.63 -0.66 -5.88
C LEU A 305 2.04 -0.47 -4.41
N LYS A 306 3.20 0.16 -4.14
CA LYS A 306 3.62 0.49 -2.76
C LYS A 306 2.61 1.38 -2.03
N ASN A 307 2.00 2.35 -2.72
CA ASN A 307 0.95 3.20 -2.14
C ASN A 307 -0.30 2.38 -1.76
N THR A 308 -0.77 1.51 -2.66
CA THR A 308 -1.92 0.63 -2.37
C THR A 308 -1.64 -0.33 -1.21
N ILE A 309 -0.44 -0.92 -1.21
CA ILE A 309 0.02 -1.82 -0.14
C ILE A 309 0.15 -1.07 1.20
N TYR A 310 0.60 0.18 1.17
CA TYR A 310 0.64 1.02 2.37
C TYR A 310 -0.74 1.17 3.01
N ASN A 311 -1.78 1.43 2.23
CA ASN A 311 -3.12 1.54 2.78
C ASN A 311 -3.57 0.24 3.45
N ILE A 312 -3.34 -0.91 2.81
CA ILE A 312 -3.65 -2.21 3.43
C ILE A 312 -2.83 -2.42 4.71
N TYR A 313 -1.54 -2.10 4.68
CA TYR A 313 -0.69 -2.16 5.87
C TYR A 313 -1.21 -1.25 6.98
N ARG A 314 -1.62 -0.02 6.66
CA ARG A 314 -2.19 0.92 7.64
C ARG A 314 -3.43 0.34 8.32
N LEU A 315 -4.32 -0.31 7.57
CA LEU A 315 -5.48 -0.98 8.13
C LEU A 315 -5.12 -2.07 9.14
N THR A 316 -4.03 -2.79 8.92
CA THR A 316 -3.57 -3.81 9.88
C THR A 316 -3.06 -3.23 11.20
N GLN A 317 -2.81 -1.92 11.25
CA GLN A 317 -2.34 -1.22 12.46
C GLN A 317 -3.47 -0.53 13.22
N ILE A 318 -4.56 -0.14 12.55
CA ILE A 318 -5.68 0.59 13.16
C ILE A 318 -6.67 -0.37 13.83
N GLN A 319 -6.79 -1.59 13.33
CA GLN A 319 -7.66 -2.67 13.83
C GLN A 319 -6.85 -3.73 14.59
#